data_6edbc9b3fc6901d56093509e4451be49
#
_entry.id   6edbc9b3fc6901d56093509e4451be49
#
_cell.length_a   1.000
_cell.length_b   1.000
_cell.length_c   1.000
_cell.angle_alpha   90.00
_cell.angle_beta   90.00
_cell.angle_gamma   90.00
#
_symmetry.space_group_name_H-M   'P 1'
#
loop_
_entity.id
_entity.type
_entity.pdbx_description
1 polymer ?
#
loop_
_entity_poly.entity_id
_entity_poly.type
_entity_poly.pdbx_seq_one_letter_code
_entity_poly.pdbx_strand_id
1 'polypeptide(L)'
;MKTLIREILLSFWKIHLLHHAAEGPIYGQWAIGELRRHGYDISPGTLYPLLRRMERHGWLRCERDPQGGKNSRQPYVLTEEGDKVLNLIRGQLKELYQEVIIEAEGDHEPLNRVV
;
A
#
# COMPACT_ATOMS: atom_id res chain seq x y z
N MET A 1 -14.92 -14.60 6.00
CA MET A 1 -14.83 -13.72 4.82
C MET A 1 -14.09 -12.44 5.07
N LYS A 2 -14.48 -11.68 6.06
CA LYS A 2 -13.83 -10.40 6.35
C LYS A 2 -12.33 -10.54 6.62
N THR A 3 -11.93 -11.58 7.33
CA THR A 3 -10.52 -11.81 7.65
C THR A 3 -9.68 -12.09 6.40
N LEU A 4 -10.21 -12.91 5.49
CA LEU A 4 -9.51 -13.23 4.24
C LEU A 4 -9.40 -12.01 3.34
N ILE A 5 -10.47 -11.21 3.25
CA ILE A 5 -10.44 -9.98 2.47
C ILE A 5 -9.44 -8.99 3.08
N ARG A 6 -9.43 -8.88 4.41
CA ARG A 6 -8.50 -7.99 5.10
C ARG A 6 -7.05 -8.36 4.81
N GLU A 7 -6.74 -9.64 4.79
CA GLU A 7 -5.39 -10.11 4.51
C GLU A 7 -4.92 -9.64 3.13
N ILE A 8 -5.79 -9.74 2.13
CA ILE A 8 -5.49 -9.25 0.79
C ILE A 8 -5.38 -7.73 0.77
N LEU A 9 -6.32 -7.04 1.41
CA LEU A 9 -6.36 -5.58 1.42
C LEU A 9 -5.16 -4.95 2.12
N LEU A 10 -4.60 -5.62 3.12
CA LEU A 10 -3.38 -5.12 3.78
C LEU A 10 -2.25 -4.94 2.78
N SER A 11 -2.12 -5.85 1.82
CA SER A 11 -1.12 -5.73 0.77
C SER A 11 -1.42 -4.56 -0.16
N PHE A 12 -2.70 -4.38 -0.53
CA PHE A 12 -3.10 -3.25 -1.37
C PHE A 12 -2.83 -1.92 -0.67
N TRP A 13 -3.10 -1.83 0.64
CA TRP A 13 -2.83 -0.61 1.41
C TRP A 13 -1.34 -0.28 1.42
N LYS A 14 -0.48 -1.28 1.56
CA LYS A 14 0.97 -1.07 1.49
C LYS A 14 1.39 -0.50 0.13
N ILE A 15 0.82 -1.02 -0.93
CA ILE A 15 1.12 -0.58 -2.29
C ILE A 15 0.67 0.88 -2.48
N HIS A 16 -0.54 1.22 -2.02
CA HIS A 16 -1.02 2.60 -2.06
C HIS A 16 -0.08 3.55 -1.31
N LEU A 17 0.35 3.13 -0.13
CA LEU A 17 1.24 3.97 0.69
C LEU A 17 2.59 4.18 0.01
N LEU A 18 3.17 3.13 -0.58
CA LEU A 18 4.42 3.27 -1.32
C LEU A 18 4.25 4.20 -2.52
N HIS A 19 3.15 4.06 -3.23
CA HIS A 19 2.85 4.90 -4.39
C HIS A 19 2.78 6.37 -3.99
N HIS A 20 2.01 6.68 -2.95
CA HIS A 20 1.88 8.07 -2.51
C HIS A 20 3.16 8.62 -1.92
N ALA A 21 3.95 7.77 -1.24
CA ALA A 21 5.24 8.19 -0.71
C ALA A 21 6.23 8.52 -1.84
N ALA A 22 6.05 7.93 -3.02
CA ALA A 22 6.86 8.27 -4.19
C ALA A 22 6.53 9.66 -4.74
N GLU A 23 5.33 10.15 -4.44
CA GLU A 23 4.90 11.49 -4.87
C GLU A 23 5.34 12.59 -3.89
N GLY A 24 5.62 12.22 -2.66
CA GLY A 24 6.04 13.16 -1.64
C GLY A 24 5.85 12.57 -0.25
N PRO A 25 6.29 13.30 0.79
CA PRO A 25 6.11 12.80 2.15
C PRO A 25 4.64 12.55 2.49
N ILE A 26 4.38 11.49 3.24
CA ILE A 26 3.02 11.16 3.65
C ILE A 26 2.90 11.27 5.17
N TYR A 27 1.74 11.78 5.60
CA TYR A 27 1.38 11.89 7.01
C TYR A 27 0.27 10.89 7.30
N GLY A 28 0.27 10.32 8.51
CA GLY A 28 -0.70 9.30 8.87
C GLY A 28 -2.15 9.73 8.69
N GLN A 29 -2.50 10.92 9.16
CA GLN A 29 -3.88 11.42 9.04
C GLN A 29 -4.29 11.61 7.58
N TRP A 30 -3.39 12.15 6.78
CA TRP A 30 -3.65 12.29 5.35
C TRP A 30 -3.84 10.93 4.69
N ALA A 31 -3.00 9.96 5.06
CA ALA A 31 -3.06 8.62 4.48
C ALA A 31 -4.38 7.92 4.79
N ILE A 32 -4.88 8.10 6.02
CA ILE A 32 -6.19 7.55 6.39
C ILE A 32 -7.29 8.11 5.48
N GLY A 33 -7.30 9.43 5.32
CA GLY A 33 -8.28 10.08 4.45
C GLY A 33 -8.18 9.63 3.00
N GLU A 34 -6.95 9.50 2.51
CA GLU A 34 -6.71 9.07 1.13
C GLU A 34 -7.18 7.64 0.89
N LEU A 35 -6.86 6.72 1.81
CA LEU A 35 -7.30 5.33 1.68
C LEU A 35 -8.82 5.21 1.80
N ARG A 36 -9.43 6.00 2.67
CA ARG A 36 -10.90 6.03 2.79
C ARG A 36 -11.54 6.56 1.51
N ARG A 37 -10.91 7.53 0.86
CA ARG A 37 -11.39 8.04 -0.41
C ARG A 37 -11.44 6.96 -1.48
N HIS A 38 -10.53 5.99 -1.41
CA HIS A 38 -10.52 4.85 -2.31
C HIS A 38 -11.43 3.70 -1.84
N GLY A 39 -12.23 3.94 -0.83
CA GLY A 39 -13.20 2.95 -0.37
C GLY A 39 -12.69 1.99 0.69
N TYR A 40 -11.49 2.20 1.22
CA TYR A 40 -10.95 1.34 2.26
C TYR A 40 -11.36 1.85 3.63
N ASP A 41 -11.85 0.95 4.45
CA ASP A 41 -12.24 1.28 5.82
C ASP A 41 -11.07 0.94 6.75
N ILE A 42 -10.12 1.87 6.81
CA ILE A 42 -8.93 1.69 7.63
C ILE A 42 -8.95 2.63 8.83
N SER A 43 -8.58 2.08 9.98
CA SER A 43 -8.52 2.84 11.22
C SER A 43 -7.07 3.26 11.52
N PRO A 44 -6.88 4.28 12.38
CA PRO A 44 -5.53 4.62 12.86
C PRO A 44 -4.84 3.44 13.54
N GLY A 45 -5.60 2.61 14.26
CA GLY A 45 -5.07 1.43 14.93
C GLY A 45 -4.49 0.39 13.97
N THR A 46 -4.88 0.45 12.71
CA THR A 46 -4.32 -0.42 11.66
C THR A 46 -3.23 0.31 10.88
N LEU A 47 -3.47 1.57 10.55
CA LEU A 47 -2.54 2.31 9.69
C LEU A 47 -1.19 2.57 10.34
N TYR A 48 -1.18 3.09 11.57
CA TYR A 48 0.08 3.46 12.19
C TYR A 48 1.01 2.26 12.42
N PRO A 49 0.52 1.10 12.89
CA PRO A 49 1.38 -0.08 12.94
C PRO A 49 1.88 -0.52 11.56
N LEU A 50 1.06 -0.34 10.53
CA LEU A 50 1.46 -0.67 9.15
C LEU A 50 2.61 0.21 8.69
N LEU A 51 2.52 1.52 8.91
CA LEU A 51 3.59 2.46 8.57
C LEU A 51 4.88 2.12 9.32
N ARG A 52 4.78 1.80 10.61
CA ARG A 52 5.96 1.42 11.40
C ARG A 52 6.59 0.14 10.89
N ARG A 53 5.77 -0.81 10.43
CA ARG A 53 6.28 -2.06 9.86
C ARG A 53 7.02 -1.80 8.56
N MET A 54 6.49 -0.91 7.72
CA MET A 54 7.13 -0.54 6.48
C MET A 54 8.44 0.22 6.74
N GLU A 55 8.50 0.99 7.82
CA GLU A 55 9.74 1.62 8.25
C GLU A 55 10.76 0.58 8.68
N ARG A 56 10.35 -0.43 9.45
CA ARG A 56 11.24 -1.51 9.87
C ARG A 56 11.79 -2.31 8.70
N HIS A 57 11.01 -2.44 7.64
CA HIS A 57 11.50 -3.09 6.41
C HIS A 57 12.48 -2.21 5.62
N GLY A 58 12.59 -0.95 6.00
CA GLY A 58 13.48 -0.03 5.30
C GLY A 58 12.87 0.60 4.07
N TRP A 59 11.57 0.43 3.84
CA TRP A 59 10.89 0.98 2.67
C TRP A 59 10.48 2.44 2.85
N LEU A 60 10.22 2.82 4.09
CA LEU A 60 9.88 4.18 4.47
C LEU A 60 10.80 4.62 5.60
N ARG A 61 11.04 5.93 5.67
CA ARG A 61 11.76 6.53 6.79
C ARG A 61 10.88 7.61 7.38
N CYS A 62 10.65 7.55 8.69
CA CYS A 62 9.91 8.59 9.37
C CYS A 62 10.87 9.73 9.71
N GLU A 63 10.56 10.91 9.24
CA GLU A 63 11.36 12.09 9.55
C GLU A 63 10.83 12.75 10.80
N ARG A 64 11.31 12.28 11.93
CA ARG A 64 10.91 12.80 13.22
C ARG A 64 11.64 14.08 13.52
N ASP A 65 10.90 15.10 13.92
CA ASP A 65 11.46 16.34 14.38
C ASP A 65 11.81 16.17 15.86
N PRO A 66 13.11 16.16 16.22
CA PRO A 66 13.49 16.00 17.63
C PRO A 66 13.03 17.16 18.51
N GLN A 67 12.68 18.29 17.91
CA GLN A 67 12.15 19.45 18.65
C GLN A 67 10.63 19.45 18.65
N GLY A 68 10.02 18.56 17.87
CA GLY A 68 8.59 18.47 17.80
C GLY A 68 8.01 17.85 19.05
N GLY A 69 6.87 18.36 19.48
CA GLY A 69 6.17 17.82 20.61
C GLY A 69 5.45 16.52 20.26
N LYS A 70 4.76 15.98 21.26
CA LYS A 70 4.01 14.75 21.16
C LYS A 70 3.00 14.74 20.00
N ASN A 71 2.46 15.93 19.70
CA ASN A 71 1.44 16.08 18.65
C ASN A 71 1.99 16.58 17.33
N SER A 72 3.30 16.67 17.18
CA SER A 72 3.88 17.15 15.93
C SER A 72 3.67 16.12 14.82
N ARG A 73 3.50 16.61 13.61
CA ARG A 73 3.36 15.78 12.45
C ARG A 73 4.68 15.11 12.14
N GLN A 74 4.59 13.84 11.75
CA GLN A 74 5.78 13.05 11.44
C GLN A 74 5.60 12.45 10.05
N PRO A 75 6.24 13.04 9.03
CA PRO A 75 6.11 12.51 7.68
C PRO A 75 6.91 11.24 7.49
N TYR A 76 6.40 10.38 6.65
CA TYR A 76 7.10 9.22 6.17
C TYR A 76 7.53 9.47 4.74
N VAL A 77 8.79 9.22 4.44
CA VAL A 77 9.35 9.41 3.09
C VAL A 77 9.79 8.08 2.53
N LEU A 78 9.67 7.96 1.21
CA LEU A 78 10.10 6.76 0.51
C LEU A 78 11.63 6.69 0.51
N THR A 79 12.17 5.52 0.86
CA THR A 79 13.60 5.29 0.79
C THR A 79 13.97 4.77 -0.60
N GLU A 80 15.28 4.70 -0.85
CA GLU A 80 15.77 4.08 -2.08
C GLU A 80 15.32 2.63 -2.18
N GLU A 81 15.37 1.90 -1.07
CA GLU A 81 14.89 0.52 -1.04
C GLU A 81 13.39 0.43 -1.28
N GLY A 82 12.62 1.36 -0.70
CA GLY A 82 11.18 1.42 -0.96
C GLY A 82 10.85 1.68 -2.42
N ASP A 83 11.63 2.52 -3.07
CA ASP A 83 11.45 2.79 -4.49
C ASP A 83 11.71 1.54 -5.33
N LYS A 84 12.74 0.77 -5.00
CA LYS A 84 13.01 -0.49 -5.68
C LYS A 84 11.87 -1.48 -5.51
N VAL A 85 11.35 -1.58 -4.29
CA VAL A 85 10.22 -2.47 -4.00
C VAL A 85 8.98 -2.04 -4.78
N LEU A 86 8.71 -0.74 -4.80
CA LEU A 86 7.55 -0.22 -5.54
C LEU A 86 7.65 -0.54 -7.03
N ASN A 87 8.83 -0.36 -7.63
CA ASN A 87 9.00 -0.64 -9.05
C ASN A 87 8.86 -2.11 -9.36
N LEU A 88 9.36 -2.98 -8.48
CA LEU A 88 9.16 -4.42 -8.61
C LEU A 88 7.67 -4.77 -8.56
N ILE A 89 6.96 -4.20 -7.60
CA ILE A 89 5.52 -4.44 -7.43
C ILE A 89 4.74 -3.94 -8.64
N ARG A 90 5.12 -2.78 -9.20
CA ARG A 90 4.45 -2.27 -10.39
C ARG A 90 4.53 -3.24 -11.56
N GLY A 91 5.69 -3.90 -11.73
CA GLY A 91 5.83 -4.91 -12.76
C GLY A 91 4.92 -6.11 -12.52
N GLN A 92 4.85 -6.56 -11.29
CA GLN A 92 3.97 -7.67 -10.92
C GLN A 92 2.49 -7.31 -11.07
N LEU A 93 2.13 -6.08 -10.73
CA LEU A 93 0.75 -5.62 -10.90
C LEU A 93 0.32 -5.57 -12.36
N LYS A 94 1.21 -5.17 -13.24
CA LYS A 94 0.92 -5.16 -14.68
C LYS A 94 0.60 -6.56 -15.18
N GLU A 95 1.41 -7.52 -14.81
CA GLU A 95 1.21 -8.90 -15.21
C GLU A 95 -0.07 -9.46 -14.61
N LEU A 96 -0.28 -9.22 -13.34
CA LEU A 96 -1.48 -9.68 -12.65
C LEU A 96 -2.74 -9.07 -13.28
N TYR A 97 -2.72 -7.79 -13.56
CA TYR A 97 -3.82 -7.10 -14.21
C TYR A 97 -4.11 -7.70 -15.59
N GLN A 98 -3.07 -7.93 -16.36
CA GLN A 98 -3.20 -8.51 -17.70
C GLN A 98 -3.88 -9.88 -17.63
N GLU A 99 -3.46 -10.73 -16.72
CA GLU A 99 -4.03 -12.07 -16.61
C GLU A 99 -5.41 -12.08 -15.96
N VAL A 100 -5.52 -11.45 -14.80
CA VAL A 100 -6.72 -11.58 -13.95
C VAL A 100 -7.87 -10.75 -14.49
N ILE A 101 -7.59 -9.64 -15.14
CA ILE A 101 -8.63 -8.72 -15.59
C ILE A 101 -8.78 -8.76 -17.11
N ILE A 102 -7.71 -8.45 -17.84
CA ILE A 102 -7.81 -8.31 -19.29
C ILE A 102 -8.08 -9.66 -19.97
N GLU A 103 -7.28 -10.67 -19.67
CA GLU A 103 -7.46 -11.99 -20.30
C GLU A 103 -8.75 -12.64 -19.84
N ALA A 104 -9.12 -12.48 -18.57
CA ALA A 104 -10.37 -13.04 -18.05
C ALA A 104 -11.58 -12.40 -18.71
N GLU A 105 -11.53 -11.11 -19.03
CA GLU A 105 -12.63 -10.42 -19.70
C GLU A 105 -12.69 -10.73 -21.20
N GLY A 106 -11.55 -10.95 -21.82
CA GLY A 106 -11.46 -11.15 -23.26
C GLY A 106 -11.67 -12.57 -23.71
N ASP A 107 -11.38 -13.55 -22.87
CA ASP A 107 -11.42 -14.96 -23.25
C ASP A 107 -12.00 -15.78 -22.12
N HIS A 108 -13.27 -16.07 -22.23
CA HIS A 108 -14.02 -16.76 -21.19
C HIS A 108 -14.31 -18.20 -21.51
N GLU A 109 -13.41 -19.08 -21.16
CA GLU A 109 -13.70 -20.49 -21.14
C GLU A 109 -13.19 -21.11 -19.85
N PRO A 110 -13.66 -20.61 -18.70
CA PRO A 110 -13.13 -21.07 -17.43
C PRO A 110 -13.30 -22.56 -17.18
N LEU A 111 -14.38 -23.13 -17.72
CA LEU A 111 -14.64 -24.55 -17.52
C LEU A 111 -13.65 -25.45 -18.31
N ASN A 112 -13.10 -24.92 -19.37
CA ASN A 112 -12.14 -25.69 -20.18
C ASN A 112 -10.74 -25.70 -19.56
N ARG A 113 -10.52 -24.90 -18.54
CA ARG A 113 -9.23 -24.81 -17.89
C ARG A 113 -9.17 -25.58 -16.58
N VAL A 114 -10.24 -26.23 -16.26
CA VAL A 114 -10.27 -27.08 -15.07
C VAL A 114 -9.55 -28.36 -15.37
N VAL A 115 -8.54 -28.63 -14.62
CA VAL A 115 -7.69 -29.80 -14.82
C VAL A 115 -7.55 -30.55 -13.53
#